data_64dacd335af984fa2ec9615923c5fb88
#
_entry.id   64dacd335af984fa2ec9615923c5fb88
#
_cell.length_a   1.000
_cell.length_b   1.000
_cell.length_c   1.000
_cell.angle_alpha   90.00
_cell.angle_beta   90.00
_cell.angle_gamma   90.00
#
_symmetry.space_group_name_H-M   'P 1'
#
loop_
_entity.id
_entity.type
_entity.pdbx_description
1 polymer ?
#
loop_
_entity_poly.entity_id
_entity_poly.type
_entity_poly.pdbx_seq_one_letter_code
_entity_poly.pdbx_strand_id
1 'polypeptide(L)'
;MKQKGYKVAAIVSGLNGLIGKDTFCFEKKYLNGKNRNEEIIININAAVKRLEQDYDIVIVGIPGACLSFNPQYSNDFGITTQLFMCAIEPDYSVLMLPYMRYEEAFISHVKDEVRKRYDITINDIGNIRICN
;
A
#
# COMPACT_ATOMS: atom_id res chain seq x y z
N MET A 1 -17.79 0.18 -5.21
CA MET A 1 -18.04 -0.51 -3.93
C MET A 1 -19.06 0.22 -3.07
N LYS A 2 -18.94 1.52 -2.81
CA LYS A 2 -19.98 2.29 -2.07
C LYS A 2 -21.38 2.21 -2.74
N GLN A 3 -21.43 2.08 -4.06
CA GLN A 3 -22.71 1.93 -4.80
C GLN A 3 -23.45 0.58 -4.54
N LYS A 4 -22.77 -0.42 -3.97
CA LYS A 4 -23.36 -1.72 -3.60
C LYS A 4 -23.76 -1.82 -2.12
N GLY A 5 -23.71 -0.70 -1.39
CA GLY A 5 -24.11 -0.66 0.03
C GLY A 5 -23.03 -1.06 1.04
N TYR A 6 -21.81 -1.39 0.59
CA TYR A 6 -20.68 -1.67 1.49
C TYR A 6 -20.15 -0.40 2.16
N LYS A 7 -19.82 -0.49 3.44
CA LYS A 7 -19.08 0.53 4.16
C LYS A 7 -17.58 0.37 3.84
N VAL A 8 -16.98 1.38 3.21
CA VAL A 8 -15.59 1.33 2.76
C VAL A 8 -14.78 2.44 3.43
N ALA A 9 -13.71 2.07 4.10
CA ALA A 9 -12.68 2.98 4.60
C ALA A 9 -11.42 2.91 3.74
N ALA A 10 -10.66 3.99 3.71
CA ALA A 10 -9.34 4.03 3.11
C ALA A 10 -8.32 4.60 4.10
N ILE A 11 -7.17 3.94 4.23
CA ILE A 11 -5.99 4.45 4.92
C ILE A 11 -4.94 4.77 3.86
N VAL A 12 -4.49 6.01 3.82
CA VAL A 12 -3.49 6.49 2.87
C VAL A 12 -2.43 7.34 3.57
N SER A 13 -1.26 7.48 2.98
CA SER A 13 -0.23 8.40 3.49
C SER A 13 -0.40 9.81 2.92
N GLY A 14 -0.12 10.82 3.74
CA GLY A 14 -0.10 12.22 3.32
C GLY A 14 -1.46 12.93 3.37
N LEU A 15 -1.50 14.16 2.82
CA LEU A 15 -2.68 15.05 2.90
C LEU A 15 -3.92 14.52 2.16
N ASN A 16 -3.76 13.56 1.27
CA ASN A 16 -4.88 12.95 0.55
C ASN A 16 -5.88 12.23 1.48
N GLY A 17 -5.46 11.87 2.70
CA GLY A 17 -6.34 11.31 3.72
C GLY A 17 -7.38 12.27 4.29
N LEU A 18 -7.26 13.57 4.03
CA LEU A 18 -8.17 14.59 4.55
C LEU A 18 -9.36 14.91 3.62
N ILE A 19 -9.40 14.33 2.42
CA ILE A 19 -10.35 14.71 1.36
C ILE A 19 -11.67 13.94 1.43
N GLY A 20 -11.73 12.82 2.14
CA GLY A 20 -12.92 11.95 2.21
C GLY A 20 -13.41 11.69 3.63
N LYS A 21 -14.73 11.59 3.81
CA LYS A 21 -15.35 11.33 5.12
C LYS A 21 -14.87 10.03 5.78
N ASP A 22 -14.56 9.02 4.97
CA ASP A 22 -14.10 7.70 5.41
C ASP A 22 -12.65 7.44 4.96
N THR A 23 -11.86 8.50 4.84
CA THR A 23 -10.44 8.43 4.48
C THR A 23 -9.59 8.88 5.66
N PHE A 24 -8.68 8.01 6.06
CA PHE A 24 -7.81 8.17 7.21
C PHE A 24 -6.38 8.33 6.75
N CYS A 25 -5.60 9.12 7.47
CA CYS A 25 -4.20 9.37 7.14
C CYS A 25 -3.29 8.63 8.12
N PHE A 26 -2.31 7.90 7.59
CA PHE A 26 -1.15 7.51 8.37
C PHE A 26 -0.32 8.75 8.66
N GLU A 27 -0.16 9.09 9.92
CA GLU A 27 0.69 10.19 10.31
C GLU A 27 2.15 9.88 9.91
N LYS A 28 2.76 10.79 9.14
CA LYS A 28 4.17 10.69 8.74
C LYS A 28 5.11 10.48 9.93
N LYS A 29 4.74 10.89 11.13
CA LYS A 29 5.56 10.68 12.33
C LYS A 29 5.86 9.21 12.60
N TYR A 30 4.99 8.28 12.20
CA TYR A 30 5.23 6.84 12.37
C TYR A 30 6.24 6.29 11.36
N LEU A 31 6.43 6.97 10.22
CA LEU A 31 7.34 6.56 9.15
C LEU A 31 8.66 7.34 9.15
N ASN A 32 8.89 8.26 10.09
CA ASN A 32 10.01 9.23 10.09
C ASN A 32 11.35 8.68 10.60
N GLY A 33 11.52 7.37 10.71
CA GLY A 33 12.77 6.77 11.18
C GLY A 33 13.12 7.03 12.65
N LYS A 34 12.26 7.71 13.41
CA LYS A 34 12.41 7.92 14.86
C LYS A 34 11.78 6.80 15.67
N ASN A 35 10.83 6.08 15.10
CA ASN A 35 10.17 4.96 15.74
C ASN A 35 10.86 3.64 15.36
N ARG A 36 10.85 2.69 16.26
CA ARG A 36 11.32 1.34 15.98
C ARG A 36 10.38 0.64 15.00
N ASN A 37 10.91 -0.24 14.18
CA ASN A 37 10.12 -0.97 13.19
C ASN A 37 8.95 -1.72 13.82
N GLU A 38 9.15 -2.32 14.99
CA GLU A 38 8.11 -3.02 15.74
C GLU A 38 6.95 -2.11 16.12
N GLU A 39 7.23 -0.88 16.54
CA GLU A 39 6.21 0.12 16.88
C GLU A 39 5.42 0.54 15.66
N ILE A 40 6.09 0.70 14.51
CA ILE A 40 5.44 1.02 13.23
C ILE A 40 4.48 -0.10 12.84
N ILE A 41 4.93 -1.35 12.87
CA ILE A 41 4.13 -2.53 12.54
C ILE A 41 2.90 -2.63 13.45
N ILE A 42 3.08 -2.49 14.77
CA ILE A 42 1.98 -2.54 15.74
C ILE A 42 0.97 -1.42 15.47
N ASN A 43 1.43 -0.21 15.20
CA ASN A 43 0.55 0.93 14.93
C ASN A 43 -0.26 0.76 13.63
N ILE A 44 0.37 0.23 12.56
CA ILE A 44 -0.33 -0.10 11.31
C ILE A 44 -1.41 -1.16 11.57
N ASN A 45 -1.06 -2.25 12.23
CA ASN A 45 -1.99 -3.32 12.54
C ASN A 45 -3.17 -2.81 13.39
N ALA A 46 -2.89 -2.06 14.46
CA ALA A 46 -3.94 -1.50 15.33
C ALA A 46 -4.88 -0.55 14.58
N ALA A 47 -4.36 0.27 13.66
CA ALA A 47 -5.17 1.18 12.86
C ALA A 47 -6.11 0.41 11.92
N VAL A 48 -5.62 -0.60 11.22
CA VAL A 48 -6.44 -1.44 10.32
C VAL A 48 -7.49 -2.21 11.12
N LYS A 49 -7.09 -2.89 12.21
CA LYS A 49 -8.01 -3.65 13.07
C LYS A 49 -9.13 -2.81 13.69
N ARG A 50 -8.87 -1.54 13.97
CA ARG A 50 -9.90 -0.62 14.45
C ARG A 50 -10.93 -0.31 13.36
N LEU A 51 -10.48 -0.11 12.10
CA LEU A 51 -11.39 0.15 10.99
C LEU A 51 -12.20 -1.08 10.58
N GLU A 52 -11.62 -2.27 10.68
CA GLU A 52 -12.33 -3.53 10.40
C GLU A 52 -13.57 -3.76 11.30
N GLN A 53 -13.66 -3.08 12.46
CA GLN A 53 -14.83 -3.16 13.34
C GLN A 53 -16.04 -2.42 12.79
N ASP A 54 -15.82 -1.34 12.03
CA ASP A 54 -16.88 -0.43 11.58
C ASP A 54 -17.12 -0.47 10.06
N TYR A 55 -16.20 -1.08 9.30
CA TYR A 55 -16.20 -1.08 7.83
C TYR A 55 -16.10 -2.49 7.27
N ASP A 56 -16.82 -2.73 6.19
CA ASP A 56 -16.83 -4.02 5.48
C ASP A 56 -15.56 -4.21 4.63
N ILE A 57 -14.98 -3.10 4.16
CA ILE A 57 -13.78 -3.08 3.32
C ILE A 57 -12.85 -1.98 3.81
N VAL A 58 -11.59 -2.34 4.03
CA VAL A 58 -10.52 -1.40 4.36
C VAL A 58 -9.49 -1.41 3.23
N ILE A 59 -9.31 -0.26 2.57
CA ILE A 59 -8.31 -0.07 1.52
C ILE A 59 -7.08 0.56 2.14
N VAL A 60 -5.93 -0.10 2.02
CA VAL A 60 -4.66 0.40 2.53
C VAL A 60 -3.76 0.82 1.37
N GLY A 61 -3.51 2.13 1.27
CA GLY A 61 -2.57 2.69 0.30
C GLY A 61 -1.16 2.73 0.87
N ILE A 62 -0.29 1.85 0.40
CA ILE A 62 1.10 1.78 0.84
C ILE A 62 1.92 2.83 0.09
N PRO A 63 2.60 3.76 0.79
CA PRO A 63 3.41 4.78 0.14
C PRO A 63 4.74 4.21 -0.38
N GLY A 64 5.27 4.84 -1.41
CA GLY A 64 6.55 4.47 -2.00
C GLY A 64 6.45 3.32 -3.01
N ALA A 65 7.59 2.79 -3.40
CA ALA A 65 7.65 1.67 -4.33
C ALA A 65 7.92 0.35 -3.60
N CYS A 66 7.31 -0.72 -4.07
CA CYS A 66 7.51 -2.05 -3.50
C CYS A 66 8.84 -2.69 -3.92
N LEU A 67 9.43 -2.24 -5.03
CA LEU A 67 10.71 -2.73 -5.54
C LEU A 67 11.67 -1.57 -5.81
N SER A 68 12.97 -1.79 -5.61
CA SER A 68 14.00 -0.87 -6.08
C SER A 68 14.08 -0.94 -7.60
N PHE A 69 14.13 0.22 -8.26
CA PHE A 69 14.20 0.27 -9.71
C PHE A 69 15.62 0.00 -10.21
N ASN A 70 16.61 0.61 -9.56
CA ASN A 70 18.04 0.40 -9.79
C ASN A 70 18.83 0.98 -8.61
N PRO A 71 20.17 0.82 -8.56
CA PRO A 71 21.00 1.36 -7.47
C PRO A 71 20.92 2.87 -7.27
N GLN A 72 20.56 3.64 -8.32
CA GLN A 72 20.42 5.10 -8.24
C GLN A 72 19.05 5.52 -7.70
N TYR A 73 18.02 4.69 -7.93
CA TYR A 73 16.65 4.91 -7.48
C TYR A 73 16.21 3.74 -6.59
N SER A 74 16.75 3.73 -5.38
CA SER A 74 16.53 2.65 -4.42
C SER A 74 15.08 2.52 -3.94
N ASN A 75 14.30 3.63 -4.02
CA ASN A 75 12.90 3.67 -3.57
C ASN A 75 12.72 3.05 -2.19
N ASP A 76 13.58 3.45 -1.23
CA ASP A 76 13.54 2.91 0.13
C ASP A 76 13.78 1.37 0.18
N PHE A 77 14.28 0.78 -0.90
CA PHE A 77 14.45 -0.67 -1.06
C PHE A 77 13.18 -1.50 -0.76
N GLY A 78 12.01 -0.88 -0.77
CA GLY A 78 10.75 -1.50 -0.40
C GLY A 78 10.58 -1.77 1.11
N ILE A 79 11.36 -1.11 1.96
CA ILE A 79 11.30 -1.29 3.43
C ILE A 79 9.91 -0.89 3.95
N THR A 80 9.37 0.23 3.48
CA THR A 80 8.02 0.67 3.88
C THR A 80 6.97 -0.39 3.53
N THR A 81 7.01 -0.95 2.32
CA THR A 81 6.12 -2.04 1.93
C THR A 81 6.28 -3.27 2.84
N GLN A 82 7.51 -3.62 3.20
CA GLN A 82 7.79 -4.74 4.11
C GLN A 82 7.16 -4.53 5.50
N LEU A 83 7.23 -3.31 6.05
CA LEU A 83 6.61 -3.00 7.33
C LEU A 83 5.08 -3.17 7.29
N PHE A 84 4.44 -2.74 6.19
CA PHE A 84 3.02 -2.95 5.98
C PHE A 84 2.67 -4.44 5.84
N MET A 85 3.44 -5.21 5.09
CA MET A 85 3.21 -6.65 4.92
C MET A 85 3.44 -7.45 6.20
N CYS A 86 4.30 -6.97 7.10
CA CYS A 86 4.42 -7.54 8.45
C CYS A 86 3.22 -7.20 9.37
N ALA A 87 2.51 -6.11 9.06
CA ALA A 87 1.40 -5.63 9.88
C ALA A 87 0.03 -6.16 9.46
N ILE A 88 -0.16 -6.44 8.15
CA ILE A 88 -1.44 -6.82 7.56
C ILE A 88 -1.26 -7.97 6.58
N GLU A 89 -2.28 -8.82 6.49
CA GLU A 89 -2.42 -9.86 5.47
C GLU A 89 -3.57 -9.45 4.53
N PRO A 90 -3.29 -9.00 3.30
CA PRO A 90 -4.33 -8.51 2.42
C PRO A 90 -5.09 -9.65 1.74
N ASP A 91 -6.43 -9.59 1.72
CA ASP A 91 -7.27 -10.50 0.94
C ASP A 91 -7.17 -10.24 -0.57
N TYR A 92 -6.83 -9.01 -0.95
CA TYR A 92 -6.73 -8.59 -2.35
C TYR A 92 -5.66 -7.51 -2.51
N SER A 93 -4.76 -7.68 -3.46
CA SER A 93 -3.65 -6.77 -3.70
C SER A 93 -3.65 -6.22 -5.12
N VAL A 94 -3.53 -4.90 -5.22
CA VAL A 94 -3.43 -4.18 -6.49
C VAL A 94 -2.07 -3.50 -6.57
N LEU A 95 -1.31 -3.80 -7.61
CA LEU A 95 -0.07 -3.10 -7.89
C LEU A 95 -0.35 -1.89 -8.78
N MET A 96 0.00 -0.71 -8.30
CA MET A 96 -0.13 0.53 -9.06
C MET A 96 1.16 0.82 -9.84
N LEU A 97 1.05 0.94 -11.17
CA LEU A 97 2.16 1.27 -12.06
C LEU A 97 1.93 2.64 -12.71
N PRO A 98 3.00 3.39 -13.06
CA PRO A 98 2.88 4.59 -13.88
C PRO A 98 2.16 4.28 -15.20
N TYR A 99 1.38 5.25 -15.69
CA TYR A 99 0.63 5.06 -16.94
C TYR A 99 1.58 5.05 -18.15
N MET A 100 1.94 3.87 -18.58
CA MET A 100 2.71 3.62 -19.80
C MET A 100 2.42 2.22 -20.33
N ARG A 101 2.89 1.92 -21.54
CA ARG A 101 2.74 0.59 -22.11
C ARG A 101 3.81 -0.34 -21.53
N TYR A 102 3.37 -1.45 -20.99
CA TYR A 102 4.24 -2.49 -20.45
C TYR A 102 4.12 -3.76 -21.27
N GLU A 103 5.24 -4.45 -21.46
CA GLU A 103 5.25 -5.80 -22.02
C GLU A 103 4.74 -6.80 -20.98
N GLU A 104 4.05 -7.83 -21.43
CA GLU A 104 3.49 -8.88 -20.56
C GLU A 104 4.58 -9.58 -19.74
N ALA A 105 5.75 -9.81 -20.34
CA ALA A 105 6.91 -10.38 -19.65
C ALA A 105 7.39 -9.52 -18.48
N PHE A 106 7.37 -8.19 -18.62
CA PHE A 106 7.70 -7.28 -17.54
C PHE A 106 6.69 -7.36 -16.39
N ILE A 107 5.40 -7.36 -16.70
CA ILE A 107 4.33 -7.49 -15.70
C ILE A 107 4.47 -8.80 -14.93
N SER A 108 4.70 -9.90 -15.64
CA SER A 108 4.89 -11.22 -15.03
C SER A 108 6.10 -11.22 -14.10
N HIS A 109 7.22 -10.68 -14.54
CA HIS A 109 8.44 -10.57 -13.74
C HIS A 109 8.22 -9.76 -12.46
N VAL A 110 7.57 -8.60 -12.55
CA VAL A 110 7.29 -7.76 -11.38
C VAL A 110 6.37 -8.47 -10.38
N LYS A 111 5.34 -9.16 -10.85
CA LYS A 111 4.46 -9.98 -9.99
C LYS A 111 5.23 -11.07 -9.25
N ASP A 112 6.13 -11.76 -9.95
CA ASP A 112 6.97 -12.81 -9.37
C ASP A 112 7.94 -12.27 -8.32
N GLU A 113 8.57 -11.13 -8.57
CA GLU A 113 9.47 -10.49 -7.61
C GLU A 113 8.73 -10.01 -6.35
N VAL A 114 7.56 -9.41 -6.49
CA VAL A 114 6.70 -9.03 -5.36
C VAL A 114 6.28 -10.24 -4.55
N ARG A 115 5.86 -11.32 -5.22
CA ARG A 115 5.49 -12.57 -4.57
C ARG A 115 6.64 -13.19 -3.77
N LYS A 116 7.84 -13.27 -4.35
CA LYS A 116 9.03 -13.81 -3.68
C LYS A 116 9.43 -12.99 -2.46
N ARG A 117 9.30 -11.65 -2.56
CA ARG A 117 9.78 -10.74 -1.54
C ARG A 117 8.83 -10.59 -0.36
N TYR A 118 7.53 -10.54 -0.63
CA TYR A 118 6.50 -10.19 0.36
C TYR A 118 5.53 -11.32 0.68
N ASP A 119 5.64 -12.44 -0.01
CA ASP A 119 4.72 -13.59 0.09
C ASP A 119 3.24 -13.21 -0.17
N ILE A 120 3.02 -12.27 -1.09
CA ILE A 120 1.69 -11.84 -1.50
C ILE A 120 1.47 -12.08 -3.00
N THR A 121 0.22 -12.29 -3.38
CA THR A 121 -0.18 -12.41 -4.78
C THR A 121 -0.77 -11.09 -5.26
N ILE A 122 -0.22 -10.53 -6.35
CA ILE A 122 -0.81 -9.38 -7.02
C ILE A 122 -2.00 -9.84 -7.87
N ASN A 123 -3.20 -9.50 -7.42
CA ASN A 123 -4.45 -9.88 -8.07
C ASN A 123 -4.73 -9.03 -9.31
N ASP A 124 -4.42 -7.73 -9.24
CA ASP A 124 -4.70 -6.81 -10.34
C ASP A 124 -3.60 -5.74 -10.48
N ILE A 125 -3.57 -5.09 -11.65
CA ILE A 125 -2.67 -3.98 -11.98
C ILE A 125 -3.51 -2.73 -12.24
N GLY A 126 -3.22 -1.68 -11.48
CA GLY A 126 -3.76 -0.35 -11.71
C GLY A 126 -2.74 0.57 -12.36
N ASN A 127 -3.21 1.59 -13.09
CA ASN A 127 -2.37 2.61 -13.69
C ASN A 127 -2.57 3.95 -13.01
N ILE A 128 -1.47 4.62 -12.65
CA ILE A 128 -1.48 5.96 -12.09
C ILE A 128 -1.11 6.94 -13.19
N ARG A 129 -1.99 7.91 -13.46
CA ARG A 129 -1.62 9.10 -14.25
C ARG A 129 -0.88 10.05 -13.33
N ILE A 130 0.38 10.32 -13.67
CA ILE A 130 1.15 11.37 -13.01
C ILE A 130 0.72 12.68 -13.69
N CYS A 131 -0.10 13.46 -13.00
CA CYS A 131 -0.38 14.84 -13.42
C CYS A 131 0.84 15.69 -13.02
N ASN A 132 1.57 16.17 -14.02
CA ASN A 132 2.62 17.17 -13.82
C ASN A 132 2.00 18.54 -13.59
#